data_11311a054871b6e7e2b47b8b9cd17be1
#
_entry.id   11311a054871b6e7e2b47b8b9cd17be1
#
_cell.length_a   1.000
_cell.length_b   1.000
_cell.length_c   1.000
_cell.angle_alpha   90.00
_cell.angle_beta   90.00
_cell.angle_gamma   90.00
#
_symmetry.space_group_name_H-M   'P 1'
#
loop_
_entity.id
_entity.type
_entity.pdbx_description
1 polymer ?
#
loop_
_entity_poly.entity_id
_entity_poly.type
_entity_poly.pdbx_seq_one_letter_code
_entity_poly.pdbx_strand_id
1 'polypeptide(L)'
;DYELGFQQVLTKTSSLKISAYYKEMRDMIQVRNFTGAYPRPYRAFGNLDFGTVKGFTVGYDLRRTGNVRLNANYTLQFADGTGSTTQTALALINAGLPNLRSIIPFNYDQRHRIVANVDYRYGSGESYNGPVANIGGKERQLFANTGLNFIANLGSGTPYTASVIPTPITG
;
A
#
# COMPACT_ATOMS: atom_id res chain seq x y z
N ASP A 1 2.26 -18.52 2.17
CA ASP A 1 2.39 -17.43 1.19
C ASP A 1 2.63 -18.04 -0.18
N TYR A 2 1.93 -17.53 -1.18
CA TYR A 2 2.08 -17.90 -2.60
C TYR A 2 2.27 -16.63 -3.40
N GLU A 3 3.24 -16.63 -4.31
CA GLU A 3 3.47 -15.53 -5.24
C GLU A 3 3.78 -16.11 -6.63
N LEU A 4 3.13 -15.53 -7.64
CA LEU A 4 3.39 -15.82 -9.04
C LEU A 4 3.71 -14.51 -9.73
N GLY A 5 4.87 -14.44 -10.36
CA GLY A 5 5.34 -13.25 -11.08
C GLY A 5 5.66 -13.54 -12.54
N PHE A 6 5.37 -12.57 -13.39
CA PHE A 6 5.72 -12.55 -14.79
C PHE A 6 6.42 -11.23 -15.10
N GLN A 7 7.52 -11.29 -15.83
CA GLN A 7 8.24 -10.11 -16.27
C GLN A 7 8.56 -10.22 -17.76
N GLN A 8 8.26 -9.16 -18.49
CA GLN A 8 8.54 -9.07 -19.91
C GLN A 8 9.30 -7.81 -20.25
N VAL A 9 10.34 -7.93 -21.04
CA VAL A 9 11.03 -6.81 -21.65
C VAL A 9 10.24 -6.42 -22.90
N LEU A 10 9.67 -5.21 -22.92
CA LEU A 10 8.87 -4.70 -24.02
C LEU A 10 9.77 -4.08 -25.10
N THR A 11 10.76 -3.31 -24.66
CA THR A 11 11.75 -2.69 -25.54
C THR A 11 13.14 -2.79 -24.91
N LYS A 12 14.19 -2.35 -25.60
CA LYS A 12 15.56 -2.30 -25.03
C LYS A 12 15.65 -1.49 -23.74
N THR A 13 14.68 -0.58 -23.51
CA THR A 13 14.69 0.36 -22.40
C THR A 13 13.49 0.23 -21.47
N SER A 14 12.51 -0.62 -21.78
CA SER A 14 11.30 -0.75 -20.97
C SER A 14 10.96 -2.19 -20.63
N SER A 15 10.43 -2.40 -19.43
CA SER A 15 9.96 -3.69 -18.94
C SER A 15 8.64 -3.55 -18.19
N LEU A 16 7.82 -4.59 -18.30
CA LEU A 16 6.58 -4.76 -17.56
C LEU A 16 6.74 -5.94 -16.61
N LYS A 17 6.34 -5.75 -15.36
CA LYS A 17 6.28 -6.79 -14.34
C LYS A 17 4.85 -6.91 -13.83
N ILE A 18 4.32 -8.13 -13.77
CA ILE A 18 3.03 -8.42 -13.16
C ILE A 18 3.28 -9.51 -12.13
N SER A 19 2.84 -9.32 -10.90
CA SER A 19 2.87 -10.35 -9.87
C SER A 19 1.53 -10.43 -9.15
N ALA A 20 1.08 -11.64 -8.88
CA ALA A 20 -0.08 -11.94 -8.06
C ALA A 20 0.40 -12.64 -6.79
N TYR A 21 -0.23 -12.31 -5.67
CA TYR A 21 0.13 -12.89 -4.38
C TYR A 21 -1.11 -13.25 -3.56
N TYR A 22 -0.94 -14.29 -2.76
CA TYR A 22 -1.90 -14.75 -1.77
C TYR A 22 -1.17 -15.11 -0.49
N LYS A 23 -1.57 -14.50 0.61
CA LYS A 23 -1.02 -14.74 1.94
C LYS A 23 -2.15 -15.11 2.89
N GLU A 24 -2.01 -16.22 3.60
CA GLU A 24 -2.90 -16.64 4.66
C GLU A 24 -2.18 -16.51 6.01
N MET A 25 -2.85 -15.89 6.95
CA MET A 25 -2.40 -15.74 8.33
C MET A 25 -3.36 -16.51 9.22
N ARG A 26 -2.84 -17.42 10.02
CA ARG A 26 -3.60 -18.23 10.98
C ARG A 26 -3.06 -18.01 12.38
N ASP A 27 -3.86 -18.33 13.35
CA ASP A 27 -3.48 -18.29 14.76
C ASP A 27 -2.98 -16.90 15.21
N MET A 28 -3.58 -15.85 14.67
CA MET A 28 -3.27 -14.49 15.06
C MET A 28 -3.69 -14.24 16.51
N ILE A 29 -2.85 -13.54 17.24
CA ILE A 29 -3.05 -13.29 18.68
C ILE A 29 -4.20 -12.30 18.88
N GLN A 30 -5.13 -12.67 19.77
CA GLN A 30 -6.26 -11.84 20.19
C GLN A 30 -6.48 -11.95 21.69
N VAL A 31 -6.99 -10.90 22.33
CA VAL A 31 -7.46 -10.95 23.72
C VAL A 31 -8.69 -11.83 23.82
N ARG A 32 -8.70 -12.73 24.78
CA ARG A 32 -9.81 -13.65 25.08
C ARG A 32 -10.21 -13.56 26.54
N ASN A 33 -11.49 -13.83 26.82
CA ASN A 33 -12.03 -13.97 28.15
C ASN A 33 -12.16 -15.48 28.49
N PHE A 34 -11.52 -15.91 29.54
CA PHE A 34 -11.58 -17.28 30.05
C PHE A 34 -12.57 -17.35 31.23
N THR A 35 -13.85 -17.48 30.90
CA THR A 35 -14.97 -17.40 31.84
C THR A 35 -15.10 -18.64 32.72
N GLY A 36 -14.63 -19.81 32.24
CA GLY A 36 -14.65 -21.08 33.01
C GLY A 36 -13.46 -21.30 33.94
N ALA A 37 -12.60 -20.31 34.11
CA ALA A 37 -11.42 -20.43 34.95
C ALA A 37 -11.76 -20.32 36.46
N TYR A 38 -11.17 -21.18 37.29
CA TYR A 38 -11.32 -21.15 38.74
C TYR A 38 -10.02 -20.60 39.37
N PRO A 39 -10.05 -19.80 40.43
CA PRO A 39 -11.21 -19.30 41.18
C PRO A 39 -11.89 -18.04 40.57
N ARG A 40 -11.32 -17.44 39.55
CA ARG A 40 -11.88 -16.23 38.90
C ARG A 40 -11.67 -16.28 37.41
N PRO A 41 -12.63 -15.78 36.61
CA PRO A 41 -12.41 -15.54 35.21
C PRO A 41 -11.26 -14.54 35.00
N TYR A 42 -10.47 -14.74 33.96
CA TYR A 42 -9.37 -13.88 33.61
C TYR A 42 -9.31 -13.61 32.11
N ARG A 43 -8.55 -12.59 31.72
CA ARG A 43 -8.27 -12.26 30.33
C ARG A 43 -6.83 -12.59 30.01
N ALA A 44 -6.61 -13.17 28.85
CA ALA A 44 -5.28 -13.44 28.34
C ALA A 44 -5.27 -13.40 26.81
N PHE A 45 -4.08 -13.36 26.26
CA PHE A 45 -3.90 -13.53 24.82
C PHE A 45 -4.07 -15.00 24.43
N GLY A 46 -4.62 -15.22 23.26
CA GLY A 46 -4.76 -16.54 22.67
C GLY A 46 -4.76 -16.47 21.16
N ASN A 47 -4.39 -17.57 20.55
CA ASN A 47 -4.36 -17.70 19.10
C ASN A 47 -5.79 -17.97 18.62
N LEU A 48 -6.39 -17.02 17.95
CA LEU A 48 -7.81 -17.11 17.63
C LEU A 48 -8.14 -16.59 16.23
N ASP A 49 -7.49 -15.52 15.81
CA ASP A 49 -7.84 -14.82 14.60
C ASP A 49 -7.13 -15.37 13.37
N PHE A 50 -7.71 -15.08 12.22
CA PHE A 50 -7.12 -15.39 10.94
C PHE A 50 -7.34 -14.21 9.96
N GLY A 51 -6.55 -14.20 8.92
CA GLY A 51 -6.68 -13.20 7.86
C GLY A 51 -6.12 -13.69 6.55
N THR A 52 -6.55 -13.06 5.49
CA THR A 52 -6.04 -13.28 4.14
C THR A 52 -5.67 -11.95 3.50
N VAL A 53 -4.54 -11.94 2.81
CA VAL A 53 -4.13 -10.82 1.97
C VAL A 53 -3.90 -11.35 0.57
N LYS A 54 -4.61 -10.81 -0.39
CA LYS A 54 -4.49 -11.21 -1.80
C LYS A 54 -4.48 -9.98 -2.68
N GLY A 55 -3.78 -10.07 -3.78
CA GLY A 55 -3.71 -8.95 -4.70
C GLY A 55 -2.82 -9.20 -5.88
N PHE A 56 -2.66 -8.17 -6.68
CA PHE A 56 -1.69 -8.16 -7.76
C PHE A 56 -1.00 -6.81 -7.85
N THR A 57 0.20 -6.82 -8.38
CA THR A 57 0.99 -5.62 -8.65
C THR A 57 1.37 -5.59 -10.13
N VAL A 58 1.20 -4.44 -10.75
CA VAL A 58 1.70 -4.16 -12.09
C VAL A 58 2.76 -3.09 -11.99
N GLY A 59 3.98 -3.40 -12.40
CA GLY A 59 5.11 -2.50 -12.42
C GLY A 59 5.56 -2.22 -13.86
N TYR A 60 5.79 -0.97 -14.16
CA TYR A 60 6.39 -0.53 -15.42
C TYR A 60 7.67 0.26 -15.14
N ASP A 61 8.76 -0.17 -15.73
CA ASP A 61 10.05 0.51 -15.65
C ASP A 61 10.48 0.94 -17.06
N LEU A 62 10.74 2.23 -17.21
CA LEU A 62 11.36 2.82 -18.38
C LEU A 62 12.72 3.38 -17.97
N ARG A 63 13.78 2.75 -18.43
CA ARG A 63 15.13 3.29 -18.32
C ARG A 63 15.21 4.59 -19.10
N ARG A 64 16.17 5.43 -18.75
CA ARG A 64 16.34 6.72 -19.41
C ARG A 64 16.35 6.57 -20.92
N THR A 65 15.33 7.15 -21.54
CA THR A 65 15.16 7.21 -22.99
C THR A 65 15.03 8.68 -23.35
N GLY A 66 16.07 9.23 -24.01
CA GLY A 66 16.21 10.66 -24.13
C GLY A 66 16.34 11.31 -22.74
N ASN A 67 15.42 12.20 -22.41
CA ASN A 67 15.42 12.95 -21.15
C ASN A 67 14.60 12.31 -20.04
N VAL A 68 13.80 11.29 -20.33
CA VAL A 68 12.79 10.73 -19.42
C VAL A 68 13.22 9.38 -18.86
N ARG A 69 13.06 9.20 -17.54
CA ARG A 69 13.03 7.92 -16.85
C ARG A 69 11.72 7.84 -16.08
N LEU A 70 11.05 6.69 -16.14
CA LEU A 70 9.79 6.44 -15.46
C LEU A 70 9.87 5.10 -14.70
N ASN A 71 9.43 5.11 -13.46
CA ASN A 71 9.08 3.91 -12.71
C ASN A 71 7.68 4.10 -12.15
N ALA A 72 6.76 3.20 -12.50
CA ALA A 72 5.38 3.25 -12.04
C ALA A 72 4.94 1.88 -11.55
N ASN A 73 4.29 1.85 -10.39
CA ASN A 73 3.75 0.64 -9.78
C ASN A 73 2.30 0.87 -9.39
N TYR A 74 1.45 -0.06 -9.78
CA TYR A 74 0.06 -0.14 -9.35
C TYR A 74 -0.13 -1.42 -8.55
N THR A 75 -0.76 -1.32 -7.39
CA THR A 75 -1.11 -2.45 -6.54
C THR A 75 -2.62 -2.44 -6.28
N LEU A 76 -3.27 -3.56 -6.55
CA LEU A 76 -4.61 -3.87 -6.07
C LEU A 76 -4.46 -4.91 -4.96
N GLN A 77 -5.03 -4.62 -3.78
CA GLN A 77 -4.94 -5.48 -2.61
C GLN A 77 -6.29 -5.63 -1.95
N PHE A 78 -6.54 -6.81 -1.40
CA PHE A 78 -7.66 -7.11 -0.51
C PHE A 78 -7.09 -7.77 0.73
N ALA A 79 -7.25 -7.13 1.87
CA ALA A 79 -6.76 -7.63 3.14
C ALA A 79 -7.94 -7.72 4.12
N ASP A 80 -8.43 -8.95 4.34
CA ASP A 80 -9.61 -9.24 5.13
C ASP A 80 -9.29 -10.26 6.22
N GLY A 81 -10.01 -10.17 7.35
CA GLY A 81 -9.84 -11.13 8.44
C GLY A 81 -10.78 -10.88 9.61
N THR A 82 -10.57 -11.60 10.69
CA THR A 82 -11.42 -11.53 11.89
C THR A 82 -10.98 -10.47 12.89
N GLY A 83 -9.80 -9.88 12.73
CA GLY A 83 -9.32 -8.80 13.59
C GLY A 83 -8.05 -8.16 13.08
N SER A 84 -8.01 -6.83 13.05
CA SER A 84 -6.86 -6.07 12.58
C SER A 84 -5.74 -5.92 13.61
N THR A 85 -6.07 -6.03 14.89
CA THR A 85 -5.13 -5.90 16.01
C THR A 85 -5.48 -6.89 17.11
N THR A 86 -4.55 -7.13 18.02
CA THR A 86 -4.73 -8.00 19.19
C THR A 86 -5.86 -7.57 20.12
N GLN A 87 -6.37 -6.35 19.96
CA GLN A 87 -7.41 -5.76 20.81
C GLN A 87 -8.71 -5.46 20.07
N THR A 88 -8.88 -5.95 18.84
CA THR A 88 -10.08 -5.68 18.04
C THR A 88 -11.37 -6.06 18.77
N ALA A 89 -11.38 -7.18 19.50
CA ALA A 89 -12.54 -7.66 20.26
C ALA A 89 -12.66 -7.08 21.68
N LEU A 90 -11.73 -6.22 22.11
CA LEU A 90 -11.67 -5.77 23.51
C LEU A 90 -12.94 -5.04 23.97
N ALA A 91 -13.56 -4.25 23.10
CA ALA A 91 -14.80 -3.54 23.41
C ALA A 91 -15.95 -4.52 23.68
N LEU A 92 -16.11 -5.57 22.88
CA LEU A 92 -17.11 -6.61 23.08
C LEU A 92 -16.85 -7.40 24.38
N ILE A 93 -15.60 -7.74 24.63
CA ILE A 93 -15.18 -8.45 25.85
C ILE A 93 -15.48 -7.60 27.10
N ASN A 94 -15.21 -6.29 27.05
CA ASN A 94 -15.51 -5.35 28.15
C ASN A 94 -17.00 -5.23 28.42
N ALA A 95 -17.82 -5.25 27.36
CA ALA A 95 -19.28 -5.22 27.48
C ALA A 95 -19.91 -6.57 27.89
N GLY A 96 -19.11 -7.63 28.07
CA GLY A 96 -19.61 -8.96 28.37
C GLY A 96 -20.35 -9.64 27.21
N LEU A 97 -20.19 -9.11 26.00
CA LEU A 97 -20.84 -9.63 24.79
C LEU A 97 -20.02 -10.78 24.19
N PRO A 98 -20.67 -11.71 23.48
CA PRO A 98 -19.98 -12.76 22.78
C PRO A 98 -19.10 -12.16 21.68
N ASN A 99 -17.89 -12.67 21.54
CA ASN A 99 -16.99 -12.29 20.46
C ASN A 99 -17.45 -12.93 19.15
N LEU A 100 -18.37 -12.22 18.45
CA LEU A 100 -18.83 -12.63 17.12
C LEU A 100 -17.72 -12.34 16.11
N ARG A 101 -17.26 -13.39 15.44
CA ARG A 101 -16.17 -13.32 14.48
C ARG A 101 -16.76 -13.19 13.08
N SER A 102 -16.68 -12.01 12.53
CA SER A 102 -17.01 -11.73 11.13
C SER A 102 -15.76 -11.35 10.35
N ILE A 103 -15.73 -11.70 9.08
CA ILE A 103 -14.66 -11.27 8.18
C ILE A 103 -14.91 -9.81 7.83
N ILE A 104 -13.97 -8.97 8.16
CA ILE A 104 -13.99 -7.52 7.88
C ILE A 104 -12.68 -7.11 7.21
N PRO A 105 -12.66 -6.06 6.41
CA PRO A 105 -11.41 -5.50 5.90
C PRO A 105 -10.51 -5.08 7.07
N PHE A 106 -9.22 -5.35 6.95
CA PHE A 106 -8.26 -4.86 7.93
C PHE A 106 -8.16 -3.34 7.88
N ASN A 107 -7.87 -2.71 9.01
CA ASN A 107 -7.74 -1.26 9.12
C ASN A 107 -6.61 -0.67 8.24
N TYR A 108 -5.69 -1.49 7.77
CA TYR A 108 -4.61 -1.14 6.83
C TYR A 108 -4.91 -1.58 5.39
N ASP A 109 -6.14 -2.10 5.10
CA ASP A 109 -6.53 -2.46 3.73
C ASP A 109 -6.62 -1.19 2.88
N GLN A 110 -5.73 -1.09 1.91
CA GLN A 110 -5.70 -0.03 0.93
C GLN A 110 -5.86 -0.66 -0.46
N ARG A 111 -7.09 -0.63 -0.96
CA ARG A 111 -7.48 -1.37 -2.17
C ARG A 111 -6.66 -1.02 -3.39
N HIS A 112 -6.45 0.26 -3.62
CA HIS A 112 -5.73 0.75 -4.78
C HIS A 112 -4.57 1.62 -4.33
N ARG A 113 -3.39 1.33 -4.83
CA ARG A 113 -2.20 2.14 -4.60
C ARG A 113 -1.42 2.31 -5.89
N ILE A 114 -1.12 3.55 -6.24
CA ILE A 114 -0.27 3.92 -7.37
C ILE A 114 0.93 4.67 -6.83
N VAL A 115 2.10 4.24 -7.22
CA VAL A 115 3.36 4.96 -6.96
C VAL A 115 4.04 5.16 -8.29
N ALA A 116 4.30 6.41 -8.67
CA ALA A 116 4.99 6.74 -9.90
C ALA A 116 6.12 7.73 -9.62
N ASN A 117 7.25 7.50 -10.25
CA ASN A 117 8.41 8.38 -10.23
C ASN A 117 8.82 8.69 -11.66
N VAL A 118 8.75 9.97 -12.01
CA VAL A 118 9.16 10.49 -13.31
C VAL A 118 10.36 11.39 -13.09
N ASP A 119 11.48 11.05 -13.70
CA ASP A 119 12.70 11.87 -13.72
C ASP A 119 12.91 12.40 -15.15
N TYR A 120 12.87 13.69 -15.29
CA TYR A 120 13.16 14.40 -16.53
C TYR A 120 14.47 15.15 -16.38
N ARG A 121 15.45 14.88 -17.23
CA ARG A 121 16.78 15.49 -17.10
C ARG A 121 17.38 15.80 -18.46
N TYR A 122 17.92 16.99 -18.57
CA TYR A 122 18.77 17.38 -19.70
C TYR A 122 20.20 16.87 -19.48
N GLY A 123 20.80 16.33 -20.52
CA GLY A 123 22.22 16.00 -20.55
C GLY A 123 23.10 17.25 -20.69
N SER A 124 24.35 17.06 -21.02
CA SER A 124 25.28 18.15 -21.36
C SER A 124 26.13 17.78 -22.59
N GLY A 125 26.74 18.74 -23.21
CA GLY A 125 27.55 18.53 -24.42
C GLY A 125 26.73 18.03 -25.61
N GLU A 126 27.21 16.97 -26.27
CA GLU A 126 26.55 16.38 -27.45
C GLU A 126 25.18 15.71 -27.14
N SER A 127 24.96 15.30 -25.91
CA SER A 127 23.68 14.71 -25.48
C SER A 127 22.64 15.73 -25.06
N TYR A 128 22.96 17.02 -25.15
CA TYR A 128 22.03 18.08 -24.78
C TYR A 128 21.02 18.34 -25.91
N ASN A 129 19.75 18.27 -25.58
CA ASN A 129 18.63 18.50 -26.47
C ASN A 129 17.67 19.60 -25.96
N GLY A 130 18.15 20.42 -25.03
CA GLY A 130 17.39 21.54 -24.45
C GLY A 130 17.60 22.87 -25.19
N PRO A 131 17.00 23.97 -24.69
CA PRO A 131 17.12 25.28 -25.25
C PRO A 131 18.56 25.85 -25.15
N VAL A 132 19.04 26.44 -26.23
CA VAL A 132 20.35 27.07 -26.34
C VAL A 132 20.16 28.56 -26.45
N ALA A 133 20.94 29.36 -25.74
CA ALA A 133 20.98 30.81 -25.85
C ALA A 133 22.34 31.28 -26.34
N ASN A 134 22.36 32.27 -27.21
CA ASN A 134 23.58 32.91 -27.66
C ASN A 134 23.91 34.09 -26.72
N ILE A 135 24.89 33.89 -25.84
CA ILE A 135 25.31 34.88 -24.87
C ILE A 135 26.77 35.29 -25.18
N GLY A 136 26.97 36.52 -25.58
CA GLY A 136 28.31 37.04 -25.90
C GLY A 136 28.97 36.38 -27.12
N GLY A 137 28.16 35.99 -28.12
CA GLY A 137 28.66 35.35 -29.36
C GLY A 137 29.01 33.88 -29.20
N LYS A 138 28.67 33.25 -28.05
CA LYS A 138 28.86 31.82 -27.81
C LYS A 138 27.53 31.15 -27.47
N GLU A 139 27.27 30.02 -28.09
CA GLU A 139 26.11 29.17 -27.73
C GLU A 139 26.31 28.58 -26.35
N ARG A 140 25.33 28.81 -25.45
CA ARG A 140 25.31 28.25 -24.11
C ARG A 140 24.07 27.41 -23.91
N GLN A 141 24.27 26.20 -23.41
CA GLN A 141 23.20 25.26 -23.00
C GLN A 141 22.60 25.75 -21.68
N LEU A 142 21.36 26.27 -21.71
CA LEU A 142 20.73 26.92 -20.54
C LEU A 142 20.44 25.92 -19.39
N PHE A 143 20.03 24.71 -19.74
CA PHE A 143 19.61 23.70 -18.76
C PHE A 143 20.52 22.48 -18.74
N ALA A 144 21.79 22.63 -19.09
CA ALA A 144 22.74 21.51 -19.02
C ALA A 144 22.82 20.94 -17.59
N ASN A 145 22.73 19.62 -17.48
CA ASN A 145 22.72 18.88 -16.20
C ASN A 145 21.57 19.26 -15.22
N THR A 146 20.52 19.91 -15.71
CA THR A 146 19.35 20.24 -14.92
C THR A 146 18.30 19.16 -15.08
N GLY A 147 17.59 18.82 -14.00
CA GLY A 147 16.51 17.85 -14.04
C GLY A 147 15.40 18.17 -13.06
N LEU A 148 14.23 17.62 -13.35
CA LEU A 148 13.05 17.63 -12.49
C LEU A 148 12.68 16.19 -12.15
N ASN A 149 12.43 15.94 -10.87
CA ASN A 149 11.90 14.67 -10.40
C ASN A 149 10.49 14.91 -9.85
N PHE A 150 9.54 14.11 -10.34
CA PHE A 150 8.16 14.12 -9.89
C PHE A 150 7.80 12.78 -9.31
N ILE A 151 7.36 12.76 -8.04
CA ILE A 151 6.91 11.57 -7.34
C ILE A 151 5.43 11.71 -7.03
N ALA A 152 4.62 10.77 -7.52
CA ALA A 152 3.20 10.65 -7.21
C ALA A 152 2.97 9.41 -6.33
N ASN A 153 2.22 9.58 -5.25
CA ASN A 153 1.78 8.49 -4.39
C ASN A 153 0.27 8.66 -4.14
N LEU A 154 -0.52 7.80 -4.75
CA LEU A 154 -1.98 7.85 -4.72
C LEU A 154 -2.50 6.57 -4.07
N GLY A 155 -3.47 6.71 -3.18
CA GLY A 155 -4.10 5.58 -2.49
C GLY A 155 -5.60 5.78 -2.31
N SER A 156 -6.35 4.68 -2.27
CA SER A 156 -7.81 4.68 -2.14
C SER A 156 -8.32 5.01 -0.73
N GLY A 157 -7.44 5.27 0.21
CA GLY A 157 -7.80 5.37 1.62
C GLY A 157 -7.94 3.99 2.29
N THR A 158 -8.19 4.01 3.59
CA THR A 158 -8.38 2.82 4.44
C THR A 158 -9.84 2.67 4.85
N PRO A 159 -10.30 1.44 5.18
CA PRO A 159 -11.65 1.22 5.68
C PRO A 159 -11.90 1.98 6.98
N TYR A 160 -13.14 2.41 7.16
CA TYR A 160 -13.60 2.98 8.41
C TYR A 160 -14.85 2.26 8.90
N THR A 161 -15.04 2.21 10.21
CA THR A 161 -16.26 1.70 10.81
C THR A 161 -17.19 2.87 11.12
N ALA A 162 -18.31 2.94 10.44
CA ALA A 162 -19.35 3.91 10.78
C ALA A 162 -19.95 3.54 12.14
N SER A 163 -19.88 4.45 13.11
CA SER A 163 -20.57 4.31 14.39
C SER A 163 -21.67 5.36 14.51
N VAL A 164 -22.86 4.92 14.89
CA VAL A 164 -23.94 5.84 15.28
C VAL A 164 -23.82 6.04 16.78
N ILE A 165 -23.51 7.26 17.20
CA ILE A 165 -23.62 7.64 18.60
C ILE A 165 -25.12 7.93 18.82
N PRO A 166 -25.85 7.12 19.61
CA PRO A 166 -27.22 7.46 19.93
C PRO A 166 -27.20 8.78 20.71
N THR A 167 -27.72 9.84 20.11
CA THR A 167 -27.99 11.07 20.84
C THR A 167 -29.00 10.73 21.93
N PRO A 168 -28.71 11.04 23.22
CA PRO A 168 -29.71 10.90 24.26
C PRO A 168 -30.95 11.73 23.87
N ILE A 169 -32.10 11.10 23.74
CA ILE A 169 -33.34 11.81 23.62
C ILE A 169 -33.58 12.44 24.99
N THR A 170 -33.20 13.70 25.14
CA THR A 170 -33.62 14.52 26.29
C THR A 170 -35.06 14.84 26.06
N GLY A 171 -35.96 14.05 26.71
CA GLY A 171 -37.37 14.38 26.87
C GLY A 171 -37.55 15.42 27.95
#